data_f82833493aef8c838f8c2d209ca8989a
#
_entry.id   f82833493aef8c838f8c2d209ca8989a
#
_cell.length_a   1.000
_cell.length_b   1.000
_cell.length_c   1.000
_cell.angle_alpha   90.00
_cell.angle_beta   90.00
_cell.angle_gamma   90.00
#
_symmetry.space_group_name_H-M   'P 1'
#
loop_
_entity.id
_entity.type
_entity.pdbx_description
1 polymer ?
#
loop_
_entity_poly.entity_id
_entity_poly.type
_entity_poly.pdbx_seq_one_letter_code
_entity_poly.pdbx_strand_id
1 'polypeptide(L)'
;MEIIGRKKEIAELERLYNVEDSQFVAVYGRRRIGKTYLIKETFKDRFTFWHTGLSPYDREKKFLLRDQLQAFYYSLQDYGLQGGTSPKSWLEAFRLLEKLLEQKDDGRRLLVFIDELPWMDTARSRFIPAFEHFWNGWASKRNNILLIVCGSATSWMEDNLINNKGGLYNRLNCEIKLHPFSLAECEMYFHSKGIAMSRYDVTQAYMVLGGIPHYLSLFEKGYSAAQNIDKLLFEKGAKLGNEFDRLFGSLFKNAEDHKKVIRLLAQRRGGYTRHEILEHTGIKDGGGATEILKGLSESDFITTYYPYNERKVERYRLTDPFCISYLNFLDGKEMSEPQFWQKNSSSPRLNTWRGFAFEELCFLHIAQIKMKLGISGVSTMVSSWIVESPEKKQQIDMLIDRADNVLNLCEIKFYGKPFVIDKKYDTVLRERMQTLMDRIPRKKSVHLTMIASYGLRRNEYSGQVQNEVTLDDLFAVGL
;
A
#
# COMPACT_ATOMS: atom_id res chain seq x y z
N MET A 1 -5.37 -23.32 -1.01
CA MET A 1 -6.39 -22.24 -1.16
C MET A 1 -5.95 -21.42 -2.35
N GLU A 2 -6.84 -21.00 -3.24
CA GLU A 2 -6.46 -20.23 -4.42
C GLU A 2 -6.02 -18.83 -4.01
N ILE A 3 -4.93 -18.32 -4.63
CA ILE A 3 -4.44 -16.95 -4.39
C ILE A 3 -5.44 -15.99 -5.04
N ILE A 4 -5.95 -15.04 -4.26
CA ILE A 4 -6.88 -14.04 -4.76
C ILE A 4 -6.10 -12.88 -5.39
N GLY A 5 -6.53 -12.47 -6.58
CA GLY A 5 -5.79 -11.47 -7.35
C GLY A 5 -4.41 -11.96 -7.78
N ARG A 6 -3.45 -11.05 -7.87
CA ARG A 6 -2.01 -11.35 -8.08
C ARG A 6 -1.69 -12.18 -9.33
N LYS A 7 -2.59 -12.19 -10.32
CA LYS A 7 -2.39 -13.00 -11.53
C LYS A 7 -1.12 -12.65 -12.29
N LYS A 8 -0.78 -11.35 -12.35
CA LYS A 8 0.42 -10.86 -13.03
C LYS A 8 1.68 -11.29 -12.28
N GLU A 9 1.68 -11.13 -10.96
CA GLU A 9 2.80 -11.51 -10.11
C GLU A 9 3.05 -13.03 -10.14
N ILE A 10 1.97 -13.83 -10.08
CA ILE A 10 2.07 -15.30 -10.18
C ILE A 10 2.62 -15.71 -11.55
N ALA A 11 2.07 -15.15 -12.64
CA ALA A 11 2.53 -15.47 -13.99
C ALA A 11 4.00 -15.13 -14.19
N GLU A 12 4.47 -14.00 -13.65
CA GLU A 12 5.88 -13.60 -13.73
C GLU A 12 6.77 -14.49 -12.88
N LEU A 13 6.37 -14.85 -11.66
CA LEU A 13 7.12 -15.78 -10.81
C LEU A 13 7.24 -17.17 -11.46
N GLU A 14 6.17 -17.71 -12.03
CA GLU A 14 6.19 -18.99 -12.74
C GLU A 14 7.03 -18.90 -14.03
N ARG A 15 6.97 -17.79 -14.77
CA ARG A 15 7.83 -17.55 -15.92
C ARG A 15 9.31 -17.62 -15.54
N LEU A 16 9.69 -16.91 -14.46
CA LEU A 16 11.07 -16.88 -13.97
C LEU A 16 11.54 -18.23 -13.40
N TYR A 17 10.63 -19.03 -12.85
CA TYR A 17 10.95 -20.39 -12.42
C TYR A 17 11.37 -21.30 -13.60
N ASN A 18 10.81 -21.09 -14.78
CA ASN A 18 11.03 -21.91 -15.96
C ASN A 18 12.12 -21.37 -16.91
N VAL A 19 12.79 -20.26 -16.58
CA VAL A 19 13.92 -19.72 -17.37
C VAL A 19 15.18 -20.54 -17.09
N GLU A 20 15.96 -20.87 -18.11
CA GLU A 20 17.18 -21.69 -18.01
C GLU A 20 18.42 -20.95 -17.51
N ASP A 21 18.28 -19.74 -16.98
CA ASP A 21 19.34 -18.94 -16.37
C ASP A 21 19.01 -18.65 -14.90
N SER A 22 20.05 -18.45 -14.07
CA SER A 22 19.83 -18.03 -12.68
C SER A 22 19.10 -16.70 -12.59
N GLN A 23 18.05 -16.64 -11.77
CA GLN A 23 17.19 -15.49 -11.61
C GLN A 23 17.20 -14.97 -10.16
N PHE A 24 17.28 -13.66 -10.01
CA PHE A 24 17.21 -12.98 -8.73
C PHE A 24 15.97 -12.07 -8.68
N VAL A 25 15.07 -12.33 -7.75
CA VAL A 25 13.76 -11.65 -7.63
C VAL A 25 13.63 -11.01 -6.25
N ALA A 26 13.25 -9.76 -6.21
CA ALA A 26 12.87 -9.06 -4.98
C ALA A 26 11.33 -8.88 -4.91
N VAL A 27 10.72 -9.37 -3.83
CA VAL A 27 9.29 -9.17 -3.54
C VAL A 27 9.17 -8.32 -2.29
N TYR A 28 8.62 -7.12 -2.41
CA TYR A 28 8.59 -6.17 -1.30
C TYR A 28 7.26 -5.41 -1.22
N GLY A 29 7.12 -4.63 -0.19
CA GLY A 29 5.93 -3.84 0.07
C GLY A 29 5.51 -3.96 1.53
N ARG A 30 4.46 -3.24 1.90
CA ARG A 30 3.97 -3.07 3.26
C ARG A 30 3.80 -4.41 3.99
N ARG A 31 3.93 -4.39 5.31
CA ARG A 31 3.64 -5.55 6.17
C ARG A 31 2.18 -6.00 6.02
N ARG A 32 1.93 -7.32 6.08
CA ARG A 32 0.59 -7.95 6.05
C ARG A 32 -0.15 -7.94 4.71
N ILE A 33 0.50 -7.57 3.61
CA ILE A 33 -0.08 -7.60 2.25
C ILE A 33 0.04 -8.96 1.54
N GLY A 34 0.63 -9.97 2.21
CA GLY A 34 0.64 -11.34 1.72
C GLY A 34 1.86 -11.73 0.88
N LYS A 35 3.04 -11.07 1.03
CA LYS A 35 4.27 -11.42 0.30
C LYS A 35 4.66 -12.90 0.46
N THR A 36 4.89 -13.31 1.71
CA THR A 36 5.25 -14.69 2.05
C THR A 36 4.18 -15.68 1.58
N TYR A 37 2.89 -15.32 1.72
CA TYR A 37 1.77 -16.14 1.26
C TYR A 37 1.79 -16.33 -0.26
N LEU A 38 2.04 -15.27 -1.03
CA LEU A 38 2.15 -15.33 -2.48
C LEU A 38 3.24 -16.34 -2.88
N ILE A 39 4.44 -16.22 -2.36
CA ILE A 39 5.57 -17.10 -2.70
C ILE A 39 5.29 -18.54 -2.26
N LYS A 40 4.81 -18.74 -1.03
CA LYS A 40 4.47 -20.06 -0.50
C LYS A 40 3.43 -20.77 -1.35
N GLU A 41 2.32 -20.11 -1.67
CA GLU A 41 1.23 -20.74 -2.43
C GLU A 41 1.54 -20.92 -3.92
N THR A 42 2.39 -20.04 -4.51
CA THR A 42 2.84 -20.20 -5.89
C THR A 42 3.73 -21.43 -6.03
N PHE A 43 4.68 -21.62 -5.13
CA PHE A 43 5.71 -22.65 -5.30
C PHE A 43 5.48 -23.92 -4.44
N LYS A 44 4.66 -23.85 -3.40
CA LYS A 44 4.29 -25.00 -2.53
C LYS A 44 5.51 -25.84 -2.11
N ASP A 45 5.61 -27.05 -2.62
CA ASP A 45 6.65 -28.03 -2.25
C ASP A 45 7.93 -27.92 -3.09
N ARG A 46 8.07 -26.86 -3.91
CA ARG A 46 9.21 -26.69 -4.83
C ARG A 46 10.46 -26.04 -4.19
N PHE A 47 10.42 -25.68 -2.89
CA PHE A 47 11.53 -25.01 -2.22
C PHE A 47 12.70 -25.96 -2.01
N THR A 48 13.89 -25.57 -2.53
CA THR A 48 15.15 -26.21 -2.20
C THR A 48 15.70 -25.74 -0.87
N PHE A 49 15.48 -24.45 -0.56
CA PHE A 49 15.82 -23.84 0.71
C PHE A 49 14.88 -22.67 1.03
N TRP A 50 14.47 -22.56 2.29
CA TRP A 50 13.71 -21.43 2.80
C TRP A 50 14.24 -21.02 4.17
N HIS A 51 14.50 -19.73 4.33
CA HIS A 51 14.84 -19.13 5.62
C HIS A 51 14.04 -17.85 5.85
N THR A 52 13.68 -17.58 7.11
CA THR A 52 13.04 -16.33 7.53
C THR A 52 13.93 -15.64 8.57
N GLY A 53 14.32 -14.40 8.33
CA GLY A 53 15.11 -13.61 9.26
C GLY A 53 14.42 -13.43 10.61
N LEU A 54 15.19 -13.38 11.70
CA LEU A 54 14.66 -13.10 13.04
C LEU A 54 14.31 -11.62 13.18
N SER A 55 13.11 -11.34 13.70
CA SER A 55 12.67 -9.95 13.93
C SER A 55 13.60 -9.25 14.93
N PRO A 56 14.15 -8.07 14.62
CA PRO A 56 14.99 -7.31 15.56
C PRO A 56 14.20 -6.67 16.71
N TYR A 57 12.88 -6.78 16.67
CA TYR A 57 11.95 -6.09 17.58
C TYR A 57 11.33 -7.02 18.63
N ASP A 58 12.15 -7.89 19.25
CA ASP A 58 11.70 -8.54 20.47
C ASP A 58 11.78 -7.55 21.64
N ARG A 59 10.73 -7.55 22.48
CA ARG A 59 10.59 -6.60 23.60
C ARG A 59 11.68 -6.75 24.65
N GLU A 60 12.31 -7.91 24.74
CA GLU A 60 13.27 -8.24 25.81
C GLU A 60 14.72 -8.38 25.34
N LYS A 61 14.97 -8.69 24.08
CA LYS A 61 16.34 -8.86 23.55
C LYS A 61 16.43 -8.41 22.08
N LYS A 62 17.44 -7.59 21.78
CA LYS A 62 17.85 -7.42 20.38
C LYS A 62 18.54 -8.70 19.93
N PHE A 63 18.02 -9.36 18.91
CA PHE A 63 18.74 -10.43 18.25
C PHE A 63 20.01 -9.88 17.63
N LEU A 64 21.12 -10.47 18.01
CA LEU A 64 22.46 -10.11 17.54
C LEU A 64 22.79 -10.91 16.26
N LEU A 65 23.88 -10.54 15.63
CA LEU A 65 24.42 -11.29 14.48
C LEU A 65 24.52 -12.79 14.75
N ARG A 66 24.96 -13.18 15.96
CA ARG A 66 25.10 -14.59 16.33
C ARG A 66 23.75 -15.33 16.29
N ASP A 67 22.68 -14.68 16.72
CA ASP A 67 21.35 -15.31 16.78
C ASP A 67 20.80 -15.50 15.36
N GLN A 68 20.99 -14.51 14.47
CA GLN A 68 20.65 -14.60 13.06
C GLN A 68 21.40 -15.74 12.36
N LEU A 69 22.73 -15.82 12.58
CA LEU A 69 23.55 -16.86 12.01
C LEU A 69 23.17 -18.26 12.51
N GLN A 70 22.84 -18.37 13.78
CA GLN A 70 22.37 -19.63 14.37
C GLN A 70 21.02 -20.07 13.79
N ALA A 71 20.07 -19.15 13.65
CA ALA A 71 18.78 -19.44 13.01
C ALA A 71 18.94 -19.85 11.53
N PHE A 72 19.83 -19.16 10.81
CA PHE A 72 20.15 -19.52 9.43
C PHE A 72 20.76 -20.93 9.33
N TYR A 73 21.68 -21.25 10.24
CA TYR A 73 22.29 -22.57 10.31
C TYR A 73 21.28 -23.68 10.60
N TYR A 74 20.34 -23.46 11.52
CA TYR A 74 19.25 -24.40 11.78
C TYR A 74 18.40 -24.63 10.51
N SER A 75 18.04 -23.57 9.79
CA SER A 75 17.33 -23.72 8.52
C SER A 75 18.13 -24.55 7.49
N LEU A 76 19.46 -24.38 7.42
CA LEU A 76 20.30 -25.22 6.55
C LEU A 76 20.23 -26.71 6.93
N GLN A 77 20.23 -26.99 8.25
CA GLN A 77 20.13 -28.36 8.75
C GLN A 77 18.74 -28.96 8.49
N ASP A 78 17.66 -28.20 8.69
CA ASP A 78 16.28 -28.63 8.40
C ASP A 78 16.11 -28.98 6.91
N TYR A 79 16.83 -28.31 6.03
CA TYR A 79 16.88 -28.61 4.61
C TYR A 79 17.92 -29.65 4.22
N GLY A 80 18.58 -30.30 5.19
CA GLY A 80 19.41 -31.49 4.99
C GLY A 80 20.90 -31.24 4.81
N LEU A 81 21.43 -30.07 5.21
CA LEU A 81 22.87 -29.85 5.24
C LEU A 81 23.58 -30.90 6.11
N GLN A 82 24.46 -31.69 5.50
CA GLN A 82 25.25 -32.70 6.21
C GLN A 82 26.57 -32.10 6.73
N GLY A 83 26.78 -32.23 8.04
CA GLY A 83 27.99 -31.75 8.72
C GLY A 83 28.15 -30.23 8.74
N GLY A 84 29.27 -29.76 9.29
CA GLY A 84 29.54 -28.34 9.48
C GLY A 84 29.38 -27.87 10.92
N THR A 85 29.80 -26.66 11.18
CA THR A 85 29.65 -25.96 12.46
C THR A 85 28.85 -24.70 12.24
N SER A 86 28.21 -24.17 13.29
CA SER A 86 27.50 -22.89 13.23
C SER A 86 28.43 -21.78 12.69
N PRO A 87 28.02 -21.05 11.64
CA PRO A 87 28.86 -20.02 11.02
C PRO A 87 29.10 -18.85 11.97
N LYS A 88 30.23 -18.19 11.86
CA LYS A 88 30.62 -17.01 12.64
C LYS A 88 30.40 -15.69 11.88
N SER A 89 30.15 -15.78 10.59
CA SER A 89 29.92 -14.65 9.68
C SER A 89 28.91 -15.00 8.59
N TRP A 90 28.32 -14.00 7.97
CA TRP A 90 27.46 -14.21 6.81
C TRP A 90 28.19 -14.83 5.63
N LEU A 91 29.47 -14.53 5.47
CA LEU A 91 30.27 -15.15 4.43
C LEU A 91 30.36 -16.68 4.61
N GLU A 92 30.58 -17.15 5.84
CA GLU A 92 30.56 -18.58 6.16
C GLU A 92 29.15 -19.17 6.01
N ALA A 93 28.13 -18.44 6.42
CA ALA A 93 26.73 -18.88 6.31
C ALA A 93 26.33 -19.12 4.83
N PHE A 94 26.66 -18.19 3.94
CA PHE A 94 26.40 -18.36 2.52
C PHE A 94 27.24 -19.47 1.88
N ARG A 95 28.47 -19.69 2.34
CA ARG A 95 29.27 -20.86 1.91
C ARG A 95 28.59 -22.20 2.29
N LEU A 96 27.95 -22.25 3.45
CA LEU A 96 27.17 -23.44 3.84
C LEU A 96 25.92 -23.59 2.96
N LEU A 97 25.28 -22.50 2.58
CA LEU A 97 24.16 -22.52 1.64
C LEU A 97 24.60 -23.01 0.26
N GLU A 98 25.73 -22.52 -0.28
CA GLU A 98 26.33 -23.03 -1.53
C GLU A 98 26.50 -24.55 -1.45
N LYS A 99 27.12 -25.06 -0.37
CA LYS A 99 27.32 -26.50 -0.16
C LYS A 99 26.01 -27.28 -0.13
N LEU A 100 24.97 -26.78 0.55
CA LEU A 100 23.66 -27.41 0.58
C LEU A 100 23.04 -27.47 -0.83
N LEU A 101 23.12 -26.38 -1.58
CA LEU A 101 22.58 -26.31 -2.93
C LEU A 101 23.34 -27.23 -3.92
N GLU A 102 24.65 -27.35 -3.78
CA GLU A 102 25.48 -28.32 -4.54
C GLU A 102 25.07 -29.76 -4.20
N GLN A 103 24.81 -30.08 -2.93
CA GLN A 103 24.37 -31.42 -2.53
C GLN A 103 23.00 -31.80 -3.11
N LYS A 104 22.15 -30.79 -3.34
CA LYS A 104 20.77 -30.96 -3.85
C LYS A 104 20.63 -30.80 -5.36
N ASP A 105 21.73 -30.42 -6.04
CA ASP A 105 21.70 -30.15 -7.47
C ASP A 105 21.60 -31.47 -8.27
N ASP A 106 20.40 -31.71 -8.78
CA ASP A 106 20.08 -32.83 -9.66
C ASP A 106 19.78 -32.37 -11.10
N GLY A 107 20.21 -31.14 -11.44
CA GLY A 107 19.99 -30.51 -12.74
C GLY A 107 18.61 -29.79 -12.84
N ARG A 108 17.76 -29.93 -11.85
CA ARG A 108 16.47 -29.21 -11.80
C ARG A 108 16.64 -27.81 -11.18
N ARG A 109 15.58 -27.00 -11.25
CA ARG A 109 15.53 -25.66 -10.68
C ARG A 109 15.72 -25.70 -9.16
N LEU A 110 16.69 -24.97 -8.64
CA LEU A 110 16.97 -24.79 -7.23
C LEU A 110 16.27 -23.47 -6.76
N LEU A 111 15.17 -23.62 -6.05
CA LEU A 111 14.42 -22.47 -5.53
C LEU A 111 14.89 -22.14 -4.12
N VAL A 112 15.50 -20.97 -3.98
CA VAL A 112 15.98 -20.41 -2.71
C VAL A 112 15.07 -19.24 -2.33
N PHE A 113 14.42 -19.31 -1.17
CA PHE A 113 13.58 -18.23 -0.65
C PHE A 113 14.10 -17.71 0.68
N ILE A 114 14.40 -16.41 0.73
CA ILE A 114 14.84 -15.72 1.95
C ILE A 114 13.78 -14.67 2.29
N ASP A 115 13.02 -14.93 3.35
CA ASP A 115 11.96 -14.05 3.82
C ASP A 115 12.48 -13.10 4.89
N GLU A 116 11.92 -11.88 4.92
CA GLU A 116 12.32 -10.77 5.80
C GLU A 116 13.84 -10.50 5.78
N LEU A 117 14.41 -10.47 4.58
CA LEU A 117 15.84 -10.22 4.33
C LEU A 117 16.38 -8.99 5.10
N PRO A 118 15.68 -7.85 5.21
CA PRO A 118 16.15 -6.69 5.95
C PRO A 118 16.46 -6.96 7.43
N TRP A 119 15.83 -7.96 8.05
CA TRP A 119 16.07 -8.30 9.46
C TRP A 119 17.42 -8.98 9.67
N MET A 120 17.99 -9.58 8.66
CA MET A 120 19.29 -10.24 8.71
C MET A 120 20.44 -9.23 8.70
N ASP A 121 20.22 -8.02 8.18
CA ASP A 121 21.21 -6.95 8.12
C ASP A 121 21.29 -6.21 9.46
N THR A 122 21.88 -6.86 10.44
CA THR A 122 22.14 -6.25 11.74
C THR A 122 23.36 -5.32 11.70
N ALA A 123 23.45 -4.41 12.66
CA ALA A 123 24.53 -3.43 12.70
C ALA A 123 25.91 -4.12 12.69
N ARG A 124 26.80 -3.69 11.77
CA ARG A 124 28.15 -4.21 11.57
C ARG A 124 28.24 -5.69 11.17
N SER A 125 27.14 -6.29 10.72
CA SER A 125 27.10 -7.70 10.31
C SER A 125 27.82 -8.01 9.01
N ARG A 126 28.07 -6.99 8.17
CA ARG A 126 28.55 -7.13 6.80
C ARG A 126 27.67 -8.05 5.94
N PHE A 127 26.36 -8.03 6.20
CA PHE A 127 25.40 -8.88 5.49
C PHE A 127 25.40 -8.60 3.98
N ILE A 128 25.23 -7.35 3.57
CA ILE A 128 25.17 -6.97 2.14
C ILE A 128 26.41 -7.40 1.37
N PRO A 129 27.67 -7.11 1.80
CA PRO A 129 28.85 -7.61 1.08
C PRO A 129 28.94 -9.13 0.98
N ALA A 130 28.49 -9.86 2.01
CA ALA A 130 28.49 -11.32 1.97
C ALA A 130 27.41 -11.86 1.01
N PHE A 131 26.23 -11.23 0.99
CA PHE A 131 25.15 -11.56 0.06
C PHE A 131 25.52 -11.24 -1.40
N GLU A 132 26.16 -10.09 -1.64
CA GLU A 132 26.73 -9.74 -2.94
C GLU A 132 27.75 -10.79 -3.42
N HIS A 133 28.63 -11.24 -2.52
CA HIS A 133 29.63 -12.26 -2.84
C HIS A 133 28.95 -13.60 -3.20
N PHE A 134 27.95 -14.02 -2.46
CA PHE A 134 27.17 -15.22 -2.75
C PHE A 134 26.54 -15.14 -4.16
N TRP A 135 25.82 -14.05 -4.46
CA TRP A 135 25.16 -13.90 -5.74
C TRP A 135 26.17 -13.78 -6.89
N ASN A 136 27.06 -12.80 -6.85
CA ASN A 136 27.98 -12.51 -7.94
C ASN A 136 29.11 -13.55 -8.08
N GLY A 137 29.54 -14.10 -6.95
CA GLY A 137 30.65 -15.06 -6.91
C GLY A 137 30.26 -16.48 -7.34
N TRP A 138 29.02 -16.89 -6.98
CA TRP A 138 28.59 -18.27 -7.13
C TRP A 138 27.22 -18.41 -7.82
N ALA A 139 26.15 -17.87 -7.29
CA ALA A 139 24.78 -18.16 -7.74
C ALA A 139 24.50 -17.71 -9.18
N SER A 140 24.97 -16.52 -9.57
CA SER A 140 24.75 -15.97 -10.92
C SER A 140 25.54 -16.70 -12.02
N LYS A 141 26.53 -17.53 -11.65
CA LYS A 141 27.32 -18.33 -12.61
C LYS A 141 26.67 -19.69 -12.91
N ARG A 142 25.62 -20.02 -12.19
CA ARG A 142 24.84 -21.23 -12.44
C ARG A 142 23.67 -20.90 -13.37
N ASN A 143 23.03 -21.92 -13.92
CA ASN A 143 21.88 -21.74 -14.83
C ASN A 143 20.54 -22.19 -14.23
N ASN A 144 20.55 -22.64 -12.98
CA ASN A 144 19.38 -23.28 -12.39
C ASN A 144 18.93 -22.68 -11.04
N ILE A 145 19.44 -21.52 -10.62
CA ILE A 145 19.02 -20.92 -9.35
C ILE A 145 17.91 -19.92 -9.57
N LEU A 146 16.82 -20.04 -8.78
CA LEU A 146 15.86 -18.97 -8.57
C LEU A 146 15.98 -18.50 -7.12
N LEU A 147 16.60 -17.34 -6.93
CA LEU A 147 16.71 -16.67 -5.64
C LEU A 147 15.58 -15.66 -5.50
N ILE A 148 14.66 -15.88 -4.56
CA ILE A 148 13.60 -14.94 -4.23
C ILE A 148 13.89 -14.40 -2.83
N VAL A 149 13.89 -13.08 -2.70
CA VAL A 149 14.02 -12.40 -1.41
C VAL A 149 12.78 -11.56 -1.12
N CYS A 150 12.36 -11.58 0.14
CA CYS A 150 11.24 -10.75 0.60
C CYS A 150 11.66 -9.77 1.69
N GLY A 151 10.94 -8.64 1.75
CA GLY A 151 11.10 -7.70 2.85
C GLY A 151 9.89 -6.79 3.05
N SER A 152 9.56 -6.50 4.30
CA SER A 152 8.53 -5.55 4.68
C SER A 152 9.07 -4.14 4.95
N ALA A 153 10.38 -3.99 5.19
CA ALA A 153 11.06 -2.71 5.25
C ALA A 153 11.35 -2.19 3.84
N THR A 154 10.36 -1.55 3.23
CA THR A 154 10.37 -1.15 1.81
C THR A 154 11.58 -0.27 1.48
N SER A 155 11.86 0.75 2.29
CA SER A 155 13.02 1.62 2.08
C SER A 155 14.35 0.86 2.09
N TRP A 156 14.51 -0.11 2.99
CA TRP A 156 15.71 -0.92 3.02
C TRP A 156 15.86 -1.76 1.73
N MET A 157 14.75 -2.34 1.25
CA MET A 157 14.74 -3.12 -0.01
C MET A 157 15.10 -2.23 -1.20
N GLU A 158 14.52 -1.03 -1.26
CA GLU A 158 14.82 -0.08 -2.33
C GLU A 158 16.26 0.43 -2.28
N ASP A 159 16.78 0.78 -1.10
CA ASP A 159 18.12 1.36 -0.96
C ASP A 159 19.25 0.32 -1.13
N ASN A 160 19.05 -0.90 -0.63
CA ASN A 160 20.11 -1.91 -0.57
C ASN A 160 20.06 -2.96 -1.68
N LEU A 161 18.94 -3.13 -2.36
CA LEU A 161 18.81 -4.08 -3.46
C LEU A 161 18.49 -3.38 -4.78
N ILE A 162 17.39 -2.64 -4.86
CA ILE A 162 16.85 -2.09 -6.11
C ILE A 162 17.72 -0.94 -6.61
N ASN A 163 17.93 0.07 -5.78
CA ASN A 163 18.76 1.23 -6.08
C ASN A 163 20.20 1.09 -5.57
N ASN A 164 20.64 -0.15 -5.33
CA ASN A 164 22.00 -0.43 -4.87
C ASN A 164 23.02 0.16 -5.84
N LYS A 165 24.03 0.85 -5.29
CA LYS A 165 25.13 1.44 -6.05
C LYS A 165 26.41 0.58 -6.01
N GLY A 166 26.36 -0.56 -5.32
CA GLY A 166 27.44 -1.51 -5.14
C GLY A 166 27.33 -2.73 -6.06
N GLY A 167 27.74 -3.88 -5.54
CA GLY A 167 27.81 -5.13 -6.30
C GLY A 167 26.47 -5.74 -6.71
N LEU A 168 25.35 -5.29 -6.13
CA LEU A 168 24.00 -5.71 -6.54
C LEU A 168 23.39 -4.81 -7.62
N TYR A 169 24.08 -3.77 -8.07
CA TYR A 169 23.58 -2.89 -9.12
C TYR A 169 23.21 -3.69 -10.38
N ASN A 170 21.98 -3.50 -10.88
CA ASN A 170 21.45 -4.23 -12.05
C ASN A 170 21.53 -5.77 -11.95
N ARG A 171 21.47 -6.35 -10.74
CA ARG A 171 21.49 -7.81 -10.55
C ARG A 171 20.12 -8.42 -10.37
N LEU A 172 19.12 -7.61 -10.01
CA LEU A 172 17.74 -8.07 -9.98
C LEU A 172 17.20 -8.29 -11.39
N ASN A 173 16.64 -9.47 -11.63
CA ASN A 173 15.95 -9.81 -12.88
C ASN A 173 14.49 -9.38 -12.84
N CYS A 174 13.90 -9.29 -11.63
CA CYS A 174 12.54 -8.87 -11.44
C CYS A 174 12.33 -8.24 -10.07
N GLU A 175 11.52 -7.21 -10.05
CA GLU A 175 11.07 -6.50 -8.86
C GLU A 175 9.55 -6.55 -8.80
N ILE A 176 9.02 -7.05 -7.68
CA ILE A 176 7.58 -7.15 -7.45
C ILE A 176 7.24 -6.36 -6.21
N LYS A 177 6.75 -5.13 -6.40
CA LYS A 177 6.16 -4.35 -5.31
C LYS A 177 4.70 -4.75 -5.15
N LEU A 178 4.37 -5.40 -4.03
CA LEU A 178 2.98 -5.72 -3.70
C LEU A 178 2.29 -4.52 -3.06
N HIS A 179 1.15 -4.17 -3.63
CA HIS A 179 0.26 -3.15 -3.09
C HIS A 179 -0.92 -3.79 -2.33
N PRO A 180 -1.65 -3.04 -1.49
CA PRO A 180 -2.93 -3.46 -0.95
C PRO A 180 -3.88 -3.95 -2.05
N PHE A 181 -4.82 -4.81 -1.70
CA PHE A 181 -5.87 -5.23 -2.64
C PHE A 181 -6.68 -4.04 -3.13
N SER A 182 -7.07 -4.06 -4.40
CA SER A 182 -8.11 -3.19 -4.95
C SER A 182 -9.50 -3.58 -4.41
N LEU A 183 -10.52 -2.74 -4.68
CA LEU A 183 -11.91 -3.09 -4.33
C LEU A 183 -12.35 -4.42 -4.96
N ALA A 184 -12.00 -4.65 -6.23
CA ALA A 184 -12.30 -5.92 -6.91
C ALA A 184 -11.65 -7.12 -6.22
N GLU A 185 -10.38 -7.01 -5.83
CA GLU A 185 -9.69 -8.07 -5.11
C GLU A 185 -10.27 -8.29 -3.70
N CYS A 186 -10.72 -7.24 -3.03
CA CYS A 186 -11.43 -7.35 -1.75
C CYS A 186 -12.78 -8.09 -1.92
N GLU A 187 -13.55 -7.76 -2.95
CA GLU A 187 -14.81 -8.46 -3.28
C GLU A 187 -14.54 -9.95 -3.54
N MET A 188 -13.57 -10.27 -4.39
CA MET A 188 -13.15 -11.65 -4.66
C MET A 188 -12.70 -12.38 -3.38
N TYR A 189 -11.95 -11.68 -2.51
CA TYR A 189 -11.48 -12.24 -1.24
C TYR A 189 -12.64 -12.61 -0.32
N PHE A 190 -13.58 -11.70 -0.07
CA PHE A 190 -14.74 -11.97 0.77
C PHE A 190 -15.61 -13.07 0.20
N HIS A 191 -15.82 -13.08 -1.12
CA HIS A 191 -16.57 -14.12 -1.80
C HIS A 191 -15.90 -15.50 -1.61
N SER A 192 -14.58 -15.60 -1.75
CA SER A 192 -13.82 -16.85 -1.54
C SER A 192 -13.91 -17.38 -0.11
N LYS A 193 -14.21 -16.50 0.86
CA LYS A 193 -14.42 -16.86 2.27
C LYS A 193 -15.90 -17.15 2.58
N GLY A 194 -16.79 -17.06 1.59
CA GLY A 194 -18.23 -17.20 1.77
C GLY A 194 -18.84 -16.08 2.62
N ILE A 195 -18.23 -14.89 2.61
CA ILE A 195 -18.72 -13.69 3.27
C ILE A 195 -19.48 -12.88 2.21
N ALA A 196 -20.80 -12.87 2.31
CA ALA A 196 -21.66 -12.12 1.39
C ALA A 196 -21.74 -10.66 1.86
N MET A 197 -21.27 -9.73 1.02
CA MET A 197 -21.36 -8.29 1.24
C MET A 197 -21.71 -7.57 -0.05
N SER A 198 -22.48 -6.48 0.05
CA SER A 198 -22.68 -5.58 -1.08
C SER A 198 -21.38 -4.84 -1.41
N ARG A 199 -21.24 -4.36 -2.65
CA ARG A 199 -20.10 -3.50 -3.03
C ARG A 199 -20.00 -2.24 -2.16
N TYR A 200 -21.15 -1.71 -1.73
CA TYR A 200 -21.19 -0.60 -0.78
C TYR A 200 -20.55 -0.96 0.57
N ASP A 201 -20.82 -2.15 1.09
CA ASP A 201 -20.25 -2.64 2.36
C ASP A 201 -18.77 -3.00 2.21
N VAL A 202 -18.37 -3.61 1.09
CA VAL A 202 -16.94 -3.84 0.77
C VAL A 202 -16.19 -2.51 0.74
N THR A 203 -16.79 -1.47 0.14
CA THR A 203 -16.20 -0.12 0.10
C THR A 203 -16.08 0.48 1.49
N GLN A 204 -17.09 0.33 2.37
CA GLN A 204 -16.99 0.78 3.75
C GLN A 204 -15.86 0.06 4.51
N ALA A 205 -15.76 -1.27 4.36
CA ALA A 205 -14.66 -2.05 4.95
C ALA A 205 -13.29 -1.57 4.43
N TYR A 206 -13.18 -1.28 3.13
CA TYR A 206 -11.97 -0.75 2.51
C TYR A 206 -11.59 0.63 3.07
N MET A 207 -12.55 1.55 3.18
CA MET A 207 -12.31 2.89 3.74
C MET A 207 -11.81 2.86 5.20
N VAL A 208 -12.16 1.81 5.95
CA VAL A 208 -11.73 1.64 7.35
C VAL A 208 -10.40 0.91 7.48
N LEU A 209 -10.20 -0.17 6.73
CA LEU A 209 -9.10 -1.12 6.91
C LEU A 209 -8.07 -1.10 5.78
N GLY A 210 -8.38 -0.44 4.67
CA GLY A 210 -7.63 -0.58 3.43
C GLY A 210 -7.77 -1.99 2.82
N GLY A 211 -7.13 -2.20 1.68
CA GLY A 211 -7.09 -3.50 1.02
C GLY A 211 -6.03 -4.44 1.61
N ILE A 212 -5.85 -4.48 2.92
CA ILE A 212 -4.81 -5.29 3.58
C ILE A 212 -5.33 -6.71 3.81
N PRO A 213 -4.81 -7.73 3.10
CA PRO A 213 -5.34 -9.10 3.17
C PRO A 213 -5.45 -9.66 4.58
N HIS A 214 -4.48 -9.36 5.44
CA HIS A 214 -4.51 -9.81 6.82
C HIS A 214 -5.69 -9.19 7.60
N TYR A 215 -6.00 -7.92 7.43
CA TYR A 215 -7.13 -7.29 8.12
C TYR A 215 -8.46 -7.85 7.61
N LEU A 216 -8.57 -8.06 6.30
CA LEU A 216 -9.75 -8.68 5.69
C LEU A 216 -9.96 -10.12 6.17
N SER A 217 -8.85 -10.86 6.45
CA SER A 217 -8.93 -12.24 6.96
C SER A 217 -9.53 -12.36 8.36
N LEU A 218 -9.65 -11.25 9.08
CA LEU A 218 -10.24 -11.21 10.41
C LEU A 218 -11.76 -11.04 10.39
N PHE A 219 -12.36 -10.80 9.22
CA PHE A 219 -13.81 -10.76 9.06
C PHE A 219 -14.42 -12.13 9.29
N GLU A 220 -15.51 -12.15 10.00
CA GLU A 220 -16.23 -13.38 10.34
C GLU A 220 -17.52 -13.47 9.51
N LYS A 221 -17.79 -14.68 9.03
CA LYS A 221 -19.02 -15.02 8.31
C LYS A 221 -20.24 -14.92 9.23
N GLY A 222 -21.36 -14.43 8.70
CA GLY A 222 -22.61 -14.26 9.45
C GLY A 222 -22.75 -12.90 10.14
N TYR A 223 -21.69 -12.06 10.11
CA TYR A 223 -21.76 -10.68 10.61
C TYR A 223 -21.81 -9.70 9.45
N SER A 224 -22.53 -8.57 9.65
CA SER A 224 -22.49 -7.45 8.72
C SER A 224 -21.13 -6.76 8.70
N ALA A 225 -20.87 -5.91 7.70
CA ALA A 225 -19.65 -5.08 7.66
C ALA A 225 -19.50 -4.24 8.94
N ALA A 226 -20.58 -3.62 9.39
CA ALA A 226 -20.58 -2.80 10.61
C ALA A 226 -20.23 -3.60 11.86
N GLN A 227 -20.80 -4.80 12.02
CA GLN A 227 -20.49 -5.69 13.14
C GLN A 227 -19.04 -6.16 13.13
N ASN A 228 -18.50 -6.51 11.96
CA ASN A 228 -17.10 -6.89 11.81
C ASN A 228 -16.17 -5.71 12.15
N ILE A 229 -16.47 -4.50 11.69
CA ILE A 229 -15.68 -3.31 12.00
C ILE A 229 -15.66 -3.05 13.51
N ASP A 230 -16.83 -3.11 14.18
CA ASP A 230 -16.91 -2.94 15.63
C ASP A 230 -16.05 -3.97 16.38
N LYS A 231 -16.18 -5.24 16.01
CA LYS A 231 -15.43 -6.34 16.62
C LYS A 231 -13.91 -6.20 16.46
N LEU A 232 -13.48 -5.66 15.33
CA LEU A 232 -12.04 -5.52 15.03
C LEU A 232 -11.41 -4.27 15.64
N LEU A 233 -12.19 -3.20 15.89
CA LEU A 233 -11.65 -1.89 16.25
C LEU A 233 -12.20 -1.32 17.57
N PHE A 234 -13.49 -1.56 17.90
CA PHE A 234 -14.18 -0.82 18.96
C PHE A 234 -14.55 -1.67 20.19
N GLU A 235 -14.53 -2.99 20.09
CA GLU A 235 -14.77 -3.86 21.23
C GLU A 235 -13.56 -3.95 22.17
N LYS A 236 -13.83 -4.28 23.44
CA LYS A 236 -12.75 -4.51 24.41
C LYS A 236 -11.87 -5.68 23.96
N GLY A 237 -10.57 -5.42 23.80
CA GLY A 237 -9.63 -6.42 23.29
C GLY A 237 -9.67 -6.61 21.78
N ALA A 238 -10.24 -5.65 21.05
CA ALA A 238 -10.29 -5.66 19.58
C ALA A 238 -8.91 -5.93 18.97
N LYS A 239 -8.86 -6.86 18.00
CA LYS A 239 -7.61 -7.35 17.40
C LYS A 239 -6.76 -6.24 16.77
N LEU A 240 -7.39 -5.20 16.23
CA LEU A 240 -6.76 -4.07 15.57
C LEU A 240 -6.75 -2.79 16.42
N GLY A 241 -7.26 -2.84 17.65
CA GLY A 241 -7.32 -1.67 18.54
C GLY A 241 -5.97 -1.01 18.83
N ASN A 242 -4.89 -1.82 18.92
CA ASN A 242 -3.50 -1.33 19.10
C ASN A 242 -2.64 -1.54 17.84
N GLU A 243 -3.27 -1.75 16.70
CA GLU A 243 -2.55 -2.10 15.47
C GLU A 243 -1.70 -0.96 14.95
N PHE A 244 -2.14 0.28 15.10
CA PHE A 244 -1.39 1.46 14.66
C PHE A 244 0.02 1.50 15.27
N ASP A 245 0.12 1.37 16.60
CA ASP A 245 1.40 1.38 17.29
C ASP A 245 2.28 0.17 16.93
N ARG A 246 1.67 -1.02 16.84
CA ARG A 246 2.37 -2.24 16.46
C ARG A 246 2.91 -2.17 15.03
N LEU A 247 2.13 -1.61 14.12
CA LEU A 247 2.50 -1.48 12.71
C LEU A 247 3.73 -0.58 12.56
N PHE A 248 3.67 0.65 13.11
CA PHE A 248 4.78 1.59 13.03
C PHE A 248 6.02 1.10 13.77
N GLY A 249 5.85 0.55 14.98
CA GLY A 249 6.95 -0.04 15.75
C GLY A 249 7.64 -1.21 15.07
N SER A 250 6.95 -1.92 14.17
CA SER A 250 7.53 -3.04 13.42
C SER A 250 8.18 -2.67 12.09
N LEU A 251 7.89 -1.48 11.55
CA LEU A 251 8.40 -1.03 10.25
C LEU A 251 9.58 -0.05 10.40
N PHE A 252 9.57 0.77 11.44
CA PHE A 252 10.49 1.89 11.55
C PHE A 252 11.27 1.88 12.86
N LYS A 253 12.60 2.07 12.78
CA LYS A 253 13.47 2.16 13.97
C LYS A 253 13.10 3.33 14.88
N ASN A 254 12.71 4.48 14.29
CA ASN A 254 12.22 5.66 14.99
C ASN A 254 10.72 5.84 14.71
N ALA A 255 9.90 4.92 15.22
CA ALA A 255 8.46 4.91 14.98
C ALA A 255 7.75 6.18 15.46
N GLU A 256 8.22 6.82 16.53
CA GLU A 256 7.56 8.01 17.10
C GLU A 256 7.55 9.19 16.14
N ASP A 257 8.66 9.47 15.45
CA ASP A 257 8.70 10.58 14.51
C ASP A 257 7.84 10.29 13.27
N HIS A 258 7.81 9.04 12.80
CA HIS A 258 6.89 8.64 11.73
C HIS A 258 5.42 8.84 12.14
N LYS A 259 5.06 8.45 13.38
CA LYS A 259 3.71 8.65 13.93
C LYS A 259 3.34 10.13 14.08
N LYS A 260 4.29 11.01 14.49
CA LYS A 260 4.06 12.46 14.53
C LYS A 260 3.68 13.01 13.14
N VAL A 261 4.42 12.61 12.10
CA VAL A 261 4.12 13.03 10.72
C VAL A 261 2.74 12.56 10.31
N ILE A 262 2.40 11.30 10.54
CA ILE A 262 1.09 10.74 10.18
C ILE A 262 -0.05 11.44 10.92
N ARG A 263 0.10 11.71 12.23
CA ARG A 263 -0.89 12.46 13.01
C ARG A 263 -1.08 13.89 12.51
N LEU A 264 0.00 14.56 12.12
CA LEU A 264 -0.08 15.88 11.51
C LEU A 264 -0.84 15.82 10.17
N LEU A 265 -0.46 14.90 9.28
CA LEU A 265 -1.08 14.78 7.96
C LEU A 265 -2.58 14.45 8.04
N ALA A 266 -3.03 13.74 9.07
CA ALA A 266 -4.44 13.47 9.29
C ALA A 266 -5.28 14.72 9.61
N GLN A 267 -4.67 15.83 10.02
CA GLN A 267 -5.38 17.07 10.39
C GLN A 267 -5.80 17.90 9.18
N ARG A 268 -5.09 17.79 8.03
CA ARG A 268 -5.33 18.60 6.84
C ARG A 268 -5.27 17.75 5.57
N ARG A 269 -6.42 17.50 4.96
CA ARG A 269 -6.55 16.69 3.72
C ARG A 269 -5.75 17.24 2.54
N GLY A 270 -5.66 18.54 2.39
CA GLY A 270 -4.79 19.18 1.40
C GLY A 270 -3.29 18.97 1.63
N GLY A 271 -2.93 18.18 2.64
CA GLY A 271 -1.55 17.85 2.97
C GLY A 271 -0.73 19.05 3.42
N TYR A 272 0.55 18.81 3.62
CA TYR A 272 1.54 19.77 4.10
C TYR A 272 2.78 19.71 3.21
N THR A 273 3.45 20.84 3.06
CA THR A 273 4.79 20.87 2.48
C THR A 273 5.81 20.27 3.46
N ARG A 274 6.98 19.89 2.95
CA ARG A 274 8.08 19.45 3.81
C ARG A 274 8.39 20.46 4.93
N HIS A 275 8.46 21.74 4.60
CA HIS A 275 8.74 22.80 5.58
C HIS A 275 7.68 22.83 6.68
N GLU A 276 6.39 22.85 6.33
CA GLU A 276 5.29 22.83 7.30
C GLU A 276 5.33 21.56 8.19
N ILE A 277 5.67 20.40 7.62
CA ILE A 277 5.82 19.16 8.40
C ILE A 277 6.89 19.29 9.46
N LEU A 278 8.07 19.78 9.09
CA LEU A 278 9.20 19.93 10.01
C LEU A 278 8.91 20.95 11.11
N GLU A 279 8.31 22.08 10.74
CA GLU A 279 7.91 23.13 11.68
C GLU A 279 6.90 22.61 12.73
N HIS A 280 5.86 21.94 12.30
CA HIS A 280 4.80 21.45 13.20
C HIS A 280 5.20 20.21 14.02
N THR A 281 6.09 19.37 13.52
CA THR A 281 6.52 18.15 14.23
C THR A 281 7.74 18.34 15.11
N GLY A 282 8.50 19.44 14.89
CA GLY A 282 9.78 19.67 15.57
C GLY A 282 10.91 18.73 15.12
N ILE A 283 10.72 17.99 14.01
CA ILE A 283 11.76 17.14 13.43
C ILE A 283 12.81 18.04 12.77
N LYS A 284 14.09 17.83 13.11
CA LYS A 284 15.19 18.58 12.54
C LYS A 284 15.32 18.32 11.04
N ASP A 285 15.52 19.37 10.26
CA ASP A 285 15.78 19.21 8.82
C ASP A 285 17.13 18.51 8.57
N GLY A 286 17.16 17.67 7.55
CA GLY A 286 18.34 16.89 7.17
C GLY A 286 18.00 15.49 6.65
N GLY A 287 19.01 14.63 6.60
CA GLY A 287 18.87 13.25 6.11
C GLY A 287 17.81 12.44 6.83
N GLY A 288 17.72 12.55 8.17
CA GLY A 288 16.72 11.83 8.96
C GLY A 288 15.28 12.19 8.60
N ALA A 289 14.98 13.48 8.37
CA ALA A 289 13.68 13.93 7.91
C ALA A 289 13.35 13.38 6.50
N THR A 290 14.34 13.34 5.63
CA THR A 290 14.20 12.75 4.29
C THR A 290 13.90 11.27 4.37
N GLU A 291 14.60 10.52 5.22
CA GLU A 291 14.36 9.09 5.44
C GLU A 291 12.97 8.80 6.00
N ILE A 292 12.47 9.64 6.93
CA ILE A 292 11.11 9.51 7.48
C ILE A 292 10.06 9.66 6.37
N LEU A 293 10.13 10.75 5.60
CA LEU A 293 9.15 11.02 4.54
C LEU A 293 9.24 9.97 3.42
N LYS A 294 10.46 9.58 3.03
CA LYS A 294 10.72 8.52 2.07
C LYS A 294 10.13 7.20 2.55
N GLY A 295 10.44 6.78 3.78
CA GLY A 295 9.94 5.53 4.35
C GLY A 295 8.42 5.45 4.41
N LEU A 296 7.75 6.54 4.79
CA LEU A 296 6.29 6.62 4.79
C LEU A 296 5.71 6.54 3.37
N SER A 297 6.34 7.19 2.39
CA SER A 297 5.90 7.20 0.99
C SER A 297 6.09 5.83 0.34
N GLU A 298 7.25 5.20 0.50
CA GLU A 298 7.56 3.89 -0.06
C GLU A 298 6.73 2.76 0.54
N SER A 299 6.27 2.95 1.78
CA SER A 299 5.37 2.01 2.48
C SER A 299 3.88 2.31 2.24
N ASP A 300 3.53 3.16 1.27
CA ASP A 300 2.18 3.51 0.85
C ASP A 300 1.30 4.14 1.98
N PHE A 301 1.92 4.77 3.00
CA PHE A 301 1.17 5.51 4.02
C PHE A 301 0.79 6.90 3.57
N ILE A 302 1.68 7.55 2.85
CA ILE A 302 1.52 8.90 2.34
C ILE A 302 1.82 8.95 0.84
N THR A 303 1.31 9.96 0.17
CA THR A 303 1.68 10.24 -1.22
C THR A 303 2.08 11.71 -1.36
N THR A 304 2.96 11.97 -2.32
CA THR A 304 3.28 13.32 -2.76
C THR A 304 2.35 13.72 -3.90
N TYR A 305 1.97 14.99 -3.94
CA TYR A 305 1.23 15.55 -5.06
C TYR A 305 1.51 17.04 -5.20
N TYR A 306 1.17 17.56 -6.38
CA TYR A 306 1.28 18.97 -6.70
C TYR A 306 -0.13 19.55 -6.88
N PRO A 307 -0.57 20.53 -6.07
CA PRO A 307 -1.84 21.21 -6.30
C PRO A 307 -1.88 21.80 -7.70
N TYR A 308 -3.06 21.80 -8.34
CA TYR A 308 -3.20 22.20 -9.74
C TYR A 308 -2.67 23.61 -10.04
N ASN A 309 -2.88 24.55 -9.12
CA ASN A 309 -2.43 25.93 -9.21
C ASN A 309 -1.02 26.19 -8.64
N GLU A 310 -0.42 25.22 -7.95
CA GLU A 310 0.88 25.32 -7.27
C GLU A 310 1.82 24.21 -7.73
N ARG A 311 1.99 24.02 -9.05
CA ARG A 311 2.75 22.89 -9.63
C ARG A 311 4.22 22.78 -9.22
N LYS A 312 4.77 23.77 -8.54
CA LYS A 312 6.14 23.77 -8.00
C LYS A 312 6.21 23.46 -6.51
N VAL A 313 5.06 23.35 -5.85
CA VAL A 313 4.97 23.12 -4.40
C VAL A 313 4.54 21.68 -4.16
N GLU A 314 5.51 20.85 -3.78
CA GLU A 314 5.24 19.48 -3.37
C GLU A 314 4.55 19.46 -2.01
N ARG A 315 3.48 18.66 -1.91
CA ARG A 315 2.76 18.42 -0.67
C ARG A 315 2.69 16.93 -0.39
N TYR A 316 2.72 16.59 0.89
CA TYR A 316 2.55 15.23 1.41
C TYR A 316 1.17 15.11 2.02
N ARG A 317 0.44 14.06 1.69
CA ARG A 317 -0.87 13.76 2.28
C ARG A 317 -0.96 12.32 2.74
N LEU A 318 -1.75 12.08 3.79
CA LEU A 318 -2.06 10.74 4.28
C LEU A 318 -3.04 10.07 3.34
N THR A 319 -2.72 8.87 2.87
CA THR A 319 -3.54 8.10 1.91
C THR A 319 -3.93 6.72 2.43
N ASP A 320 -3.29 6.26 3.51
CA ASP A 320 -3.61 4.96 4.10
C ASP A 320 -4.98 4.94 4.79
N PRO A 321 -5.97 4.16 4.32
CA PRO A 321 -7.31 4.16 4.89
C PRO A 321 -7.35 3.73 6.34
N PHE A 322 -6.52 2.75 6.75
CA PHE A 322 -6.47 2.30 8.14
C PHE A 322 -5.98 3.42 9.07
N CYS A 323 -4.91 4.12 8.72
CA CYS A 323 -4.41 5.25 9.51
C CYS A 323 -5.43 6.40 9.58
N ILE A 324 -6.09 6.72 8.44
CA ILE A 324 -7.14 7.75 8.40
C ILE A 324 -8.28 7.39 9.35
N SER A 325 -8.77 6.15 9.32
CA SER A 325 -9.86 5.72 10.19
C SER A 325 -9.45 5.65 11.66
N TYR A 326 -8.27 5.08 11.95
CA TYR A 326 -7.74 4.95 13.30
C TYR A 326 -7.58 6.31 13.99
N LEU A 327 -6.96 7.28 13.32
CA LEU A 327 -6.72 8.62 13.86
C LEU A 327 -8.01 9.42 14.04
N ASN A 328 -9.03 9.18 13.22
CA ASN A 328 -10.33 9.83 13.40
C ASN A 328 -11.15 9.27 14.57
N PHE A 329 -11.07 7.97 14.82
CA PHE A 329 -12.02 7.29 15.72
C PHE A 329 -11.41 6.70 16.98
N LEU A 330 -10.12 6.34 16.97
CA LEU A 330 -9.49 5.56 18.05
C LEU A 330 -8.34 6.31 18.75
N ASP A 331 -7.51 7.06 18.02
CA ASP A 331 -6.31 7.69 18.59
C ASP A 331 -6.66 8.67 19.73
N GLY A 332 -6.03 8.46 20.90
CA GLY A 332 -6.24 9.28 22.10
C GLY A 332 -7.63 9.16 22.76
N LYS A 333 -8.43 8.18 22.37
CA LYS A 333 -9.74 7.94 22.99
C LYS A 333 -9.70 6.68 23.83
N GLU A 334 -10.30 6.72 25.01
CA GLU A 334 -10.59 5.47 25.73
C GLU A 334 -11.51 4.61 24.87
N MET A 335 -11.13 3.32 24.68
CA MET A 335 -11.95 2.35 23.93
C MET A 335 -13.21 2.03 24.74
N SER A 336 -14.19 2.93 24.72
CA SER A 336 -15.31 2.89 25.64
C SER A 336 -16.69 2.81 24.98
N GLU A 337 -16.76 2.81 23.64
CA GLU A 337 -18.07 2.76 22.97
C GLU A 337 -18.23 1.47 22.13
N PRO A 338 -18.59 0.33 22.78
CA PRO A 338 -18.91 -0.90 22.06
C PRO A 338 -20.01 -0.66 21.03
N GLN A 339 -19.89 -1.28 19.86
CA GLN A 339 -20.85 -1.12 18.76
C GLN A 339 -20.91 0.31 18.20
N PHE A 340 -19.80 1.06 18.26
CA PHE A 340 -19.71 2.43 17.77
C PHE A 340 -20.18 2.55 16.32
N TRP A 341 -19.72 1.67 15.45
CA TRP A 341 -20.01 1.73 14.01
C TRP A 341 -21.49 1.46 13.72
N GLN A 342 -22.08 0.46 14.39
CA GLN A 342 -23.48 0.11 14.26
C GLN A 342 -24.38 1.25 14.77
N LYS A 343 -24.12 1.77 15.97
CA LYS A 343 -24.91 2.85 16.60
C LYS A 343 -24.86 4.16 15.81
N ASN A 344 -23.72 4.45 15.19
CA ASN A 344 -23.47 5.69 14.47
C ASN A 344 -23.66 5.59 12.96
N SER A 345 -24.16 4.46 12.44
CA SER A 345 -24.23 4.17 11.01
C SER A 345 -24.92 5.24 10.15
N SER A 346 -25.86 5.99 10.72
CA SER A 346 -26.57 7.10 10.08
C SER A 346 -26.20 8.49 10.63
N SER A 347 -25.22 8.57 11.54
CA SER A 347 -24.84 9.85 12.16
C SER A 347 -24.22 10.81 11.14
N PRO A 348 -24.47 12.13 11.28
CA PRO A 348 -23.86 13.14 10.41
C PRO A 348 -22.33 13.08 10.43
N ARG A 349 -21.73 12.80 11.59
CA ARG A 349 -20.28 12.67 11.76
C ARG A 349 -19.71 11.54 10.90
N LEU A 350 -20.31 10.34 10.97
CA LEU A 350 -19.82 9.20 10.19
C LEU A 350 -20.09 9.38 8.70
N ASN A 351 -21.21 9.98 8.32
CA ASN A 351 -21.51 10.29 6.91
C ASN A 351 -20.53 11.32 6.33
N THR A 352 -20.17 12.35 7.08
CA THR A 352 -19.14 13.32 6.67
C THR A 352 -17.79 12.65 6.48
N TRP A 353 -17.36 11.80 7.43
CA TRP A 353 -16.11 11.05 7.32
C TRP A 353 -16.12 10.10 6.12
N ARG A 354 -17.23 9.38 5.89
CA ARG A 354 -17.36 8.49 4.71
C ARG A 354 -17.20 9.25 3.40
N GLY A 355 -17.76 10.45 3.30
CA GLY A 355 -17.55 11.31 2.13
C GLY A 355 -16.07 11.56 1.87
N PHE A 356 -15.33 11.94 2.90
CA PHE A 356 -13.90 12.19 2.80
C PHE A 356 -13.06 10.94 2.54
N ALA A 357 -13.38 9.84 3.19
CA ALA A 357 -12.71 8.57 2.96
C ALA A 357 -12.94 8.05 1.53
N PHE A 358 -14.11 8.32 0.96
CA PHE A 358 -14.43 7.96 -0.42
C PHE A 358 -13.69 8.86 -1.43
N GLU A 359 -13.49 10.15 -1.13
CA GLU A 359 -12.62 11.00 -1.94
C GLU A 359 -11.20 10.39 -2.05
N GLU A 360 -10.59 10.00 -0.91
CA GLU A 360 -9.26 9.35 -0.90
C GLU A 360 -9.27 8.00 -1.63
N LEU A 361 -10.33 7.20 -1.46
CA LEU A 361 -10.49 5.94 -2.17
C LEU A 361 -10.54 6.14 -3.69
N CYS A 362 -11.17 7.20 -4.19
CA CYS A 362 -11.19 7.53 -5.61
C CYS A 362 -9.78 7.84 -6.15
N PHE A 363 -8.91 8.49 -5.38
CA PHE A 363 -7.51 8.66 -5.78
C PHE A 363 -6.75 7.33 -5.83
N LEU A 364 -6.99 6.42 -4.88
CA LEU A 364 -6.38 5.08 -4.90
C LEU A 364 -6.88 4.22 -6.08
N HIS A 365 -8.07 4.51 -6.60
CA HIS A 365 -8.70 3.79 -7.73
C HIS A 365 -8.76 4.64 -9.01
N ILE A 366 -7.82 5.56 -9.17
CA ILE A 366 -7.78 6.46 -10.35
C ILE A 366 -7.67 5.69 -11.68
N ALA A 367 -7.02 4.53 -11.68
CA ALA A 367 -6.90 3.69 -12.87
C ALA A 367 -8.28 3.22 -13.36
N GLN A 368 -9.17 2.81 -12.46
CA GLN A 368 -10.55 2.40 -12.77
C GLN A 368 -11.39 3.58 -13.27
N ILE A 369 -11.23 4.75 -12.64
CA ILE A 369 -11.88 5.99 -13.09
C ILE A 369 -11.44 6.32 -14.52
N LYS A 370 -10.15 6.28 -14.80
CA LYS A 370 -9.60 6.54 -16.15
C LYS A 370 -10.10 5.53 -17.18
N MET A 371 -10.22 4.26 -16.78
CA MET A 371 -10.78 3.20 -17.62
C MET A 371 -12.24 3.50 -17.97
N LYS A 372 -13.06 3.83 -16.97
CA LYS A 372 -14.46 4.21 -17.19
C LYS A 372 -14.63 5.43 -18.10
N LEU A 373 -13.75 6.41 -17.99
CA LEU A 373 -13.75 7.62 -18.82
C LEU A 373 -13.16 7.37 -20.22
N GLY A 374 -12.64 6.18 -20.52
CA GLY A 374 -12.00 5.86 -21.80
C GLY A 374 -10.66 6.58 -22.03
N ILE A 375 -9.96 6.96 -20.97
CA ILE A 375 -8.74 7.77 -21.03
C ILE A 375 -7.49 7.06 -20.48
N SER A 376 -7.51 5.73 -20.37
CA SER A 376 -6.37 4.96 -19.87
C SER A 376 -5.08 5.17 -20.66
N GLY A 377 -5.18 5.42 -21.97
CA GLY A 377 -4.04 5.73 -22.84
C GLY A 377 -3.65 7.21 -22.89
N VAL A 378 -4.35 8.10 -22.19
CA VAL A 378 -4.06 9.54 -22.19
C VAL A 378 -3.15 9.87 -21.01
N SER A 379 -2.05 10.59 -21.25
CA SER A 379 -1.22 11.14 -20.16
C SER A 379 -2.04 12.13 -19.33
N THR A 380 -2.05 11.94 -18.02
CA THR A 380 -2.87 12.75 -17.11
C THR A 380 -2.09 13.15 -15.87
N MET A 381 -2.39 14.33 -15.34
CA MET A 381 -2.01 14.75 -14.00
C MET A 381 -3.26 14.82 -13.13
N VAL A 382 -3.24 14.11 -12.00
CA VAL A 382 -4.37 14.06 -11.06
C VAL A 382 -4.02 14.88 -9.82
N SER A 383 -4.91 15.79 -9.45
CA SER A 383 -4.70 16.70 -8.32
C SER A 383 -6.04 17.03 -7.64
N SER A 384 -5.98 17.62 -6.47
CA SER A 384 -7.09 18.40 -5.88
C SER A 384 -6.81 19.89 -6.07
N TRP A 385 -7.85 20.70 -5.92
CA TRP A 385 -7.70 22.15 -6.04
C TRP A 385 -8.50 22.88 -4.97
N ILE A 386 -7.84 23.79 -4.29
CA ILE A 386 -8.46 24.69 -3.32
C ILE A 386 -8.24 26.12 -3.81
N VAL A 387 -9.32 26.85 -3.96
CA VAL A 387 -9.29 28.28 -4.26
C VAL A 387 -9.73 29.03 -3.04
N GLU A 388 -8.85 29.86 -2.53
CA GLU A 388 -9.16 30.83 -1.48
C GLU A 388 -9.30 32.21 -2.13
N SER A 389 -10.49 32.79 -2.02
CA SER A 389 -10.72 34.22 -2.25
C SER A 389 -11.13 34.86 -0.93
N PRO A 390 -10.98 36.20 -0.77
CA PRO A 390 -11.41 36.88 0.45
C PRO A 390 -12.87 36.62 0.84
N GLU A 391 -13.70 36.30 -0.15
CA GLU A 391 -15.13 36.13 0.02
C GLU A 391 -15.58 34.66 0.08
N LYS A 392 -14.81 33.72 -0.46
CA LYS A 392 -15.25 32.31 -0.57
C LYS A 392 -14.08 31.35 -0.73
N LYS A 393 -14.09 30.28 0.07
CA LYS A 393 -13.22 29.12 -0.14
C LYS A 393 -13.98 28.11 -0.99
N GLN A 394 -13.41 27.75 -2.16
CA GLN A 394 -13.95 26.70 -3.02
C GLN A 394 -12.96 25.53 -3.08
N GLN A 395 -13.47 24.34 -2.98
CA GLN A 395 -12.70 23.10 -3.11
C GLN A 395 -13.27 22.29 -4.25
N ILE A 396 -12.38 21.75 -5.09
CA ILE A 396 -12.69 20.72 -6.08
C ILE A 396 -12.08 19.43 -5.57
N ASP A 397 -12.88 18.38 -5.48
CA ASP A 397 -12.49 17.11 -4.88
C ASP A 397 -11.35 16.47 -5.67
N MET A 398 -11.47 16.38 -7.00
CA MET A 398 -10.43 15.85 -7.87
C MET A 398 -10.44 16.58 -9.23
N LEU A 399 -9.27 16.86 -9.76
CA LEU A 399 -9.04 17.30 -11.13
C LEU A 399 -8.20 16.28 -11.88
N ILE A 400 -8.61 15.93 -13.09
CA ILE A 400 -7.82 15.11 -14.02
C ILE A 400 -7.44 16.00 -15.21
N ASP A 401 -6.22 16.50 -15.20
CA ASP A 401 -5.67 17.32 -16.28
C ASP A 401 -5.09 16.40 -17.36
N ARG A 402 -5.67 16.44 -18.56
CA ARG A 402 -5.38 15.53 -19.66
C ARG A 402 -4.51 16.20 -20.72
N ALA A 403 -3.63 15.44 -21.33
CA ALA A 403 -2.77 15.92 -22.41
C ALA A 403 -3.53 16.27 -23.70
N ASP A 404 -4.76 15.76 -23.88
CA ASP A 404 -5.65 16.04 -25.01
C ASP A 404 -6.49 17.33 -24.83
N ASN A 405 -6.04 18.25 -23.96
CA ASN A 405 -6.67 19.54 -23.67
C ASN A 405 -8.05 19.47 -23.01
N VAL A 406 -8.37 18.39 -22.34
CA VAL A 406 -9.56 18.27 -21.50
C VAL A 406 -9.15 18.27 -20.02
N LEU A 407 -9.94 18.92 -19.20
CA LEU A 407 -9.83 18.94 -17.74
C LEU A 407 -11.12 18.39 -17.15
N ASN A 408 -11.06 17.19 -16.54
CA ASN A 408 -12.20 16.68 -15.81
C ASN A 408 -12.25 17.32 -14.42
N LEU A 409 -13.31 18.08 -14.15
CA LEU A 409 -13.68 18.54 -12.81
C LEU A 409 -14.53 17.43 -12.20
N CYS A 410 -13.95 16.69 -11.25
CA CYS A 410 -14.62 15.57 -10.61
C CYS A 410 -15.21 16.00 -9.27
N GLU A 411 -16.49 15.77 -9.12
CA GLU A 411 -17.24 15.94 -7.87
C GLU A 411 -17.59 14.57 -7.31
N ILE A 412 -17.22 14.29 -6.06
CA ILE A 412 -17.25 12.94 -5.48
C ILE A 412 -18.31 12.88 -4.39
N LYS A 413 -19.19 11.87 -4.44
CA LYS A 413 -20.31 11.71 -3.51
C LYS A 413 -20.51 10.26 -3.07
N PHE A 414 -20.48 10.03 -1.77
CA PHE A 414 -20.74 8.71 -1.18
C PHE A 414 -22.09 8.72 -0.44
N TYR A 415 -23.10 8.12 -1.06
CA TYR A 415 -24.46 8.03 -0.54
C TYR A 415 -25.02 6.62 -0.68
N GLY A 416 -25.93 6.21 0.17
CA GLY A 416 -26.64 4.93 0.09
C GLY A 416 -27.76 4.87 -0.97
N LYS A 417 -27.86 5.87 -1.84
CA LYS A 417 -28.86 5.99 -2.92
C LYS A 417 -28.33 6.91 -4.03
N PRO A 418 -28.95 6.91 -5.23
CA PRO A 418 -28.57 7.82 -6.31
C PRO A 418 -28.57 9.28 -5.85
N PHE A 419 -27.50 9.99 -6.19
CA PHE A 419 -27.34 11.40 -5.81
C PHE A 419 -28.26 12.30 -6.65
N VAL A 420 -28.86 13.30 -6.01
CA VAL A 420 -29.75 14.27 -6.67
C VAL A 420 -29.07 15.63 -6.69
N ILE A 421 -28.85 16.18 -7.87
CA ILE A 421 -28.43 17.56 -8.05
C ILE A 421 -29.68 18.42 -7.90
N ASP A 422 -29.85 19.12 -6.80
CA ASP A 422 -30.92 20.12 -6.63
C ASP A 422 -30.47 21.48 -7.16
N LYS A 423 -31.39 22.44 -7.21
CA LYS A 423 -31.16 23.80 -7.71
C LYS A 423 -29.98 24.50 -6.99
N LYS A 424 -29.90 24.32 -5.67
CA LYS A 424 -28.82 24.94 -4.87
C LYS A 424 -27.46 24.35 -5.23
N TYR A 425 -27.42 23.04 -5.38
CA TYR A 425 -26.18 22.36 -5.72
C TYR A 425 -25.75 22.60 -7.17
N ASP A 426 -26.70 22.71 -8.13
CA ASP A 426 -26.45 23.13 -9.49
C ASP A 426 -25.74 24.49 -9.55
N THR A 427 -26.20 25.46 -8.75
CA THR A 427 -25.54 26.77 -8.65
C THR A 427 -24.09 26.64 -8.16
N VAL A 428 -23.82 25.81 -7.17
CA VAL A 428 -22.45 25.57 -6.65
C VAL A 428 -21.55 24.95 -7.73
N LEU A 429 -22.07 23.99 -8.50
CA LEU A 429 -21.30 23.35 -9.56
C LEU A 429 -20.96 24.34 -10.68
N ARG A 430 -21.92 25.17 -11.10
CA ARG A 430 -21.68 26.22 -12.11
C ARG A 430 -20.65 27.24 -11.64
N GLU A 431 -20.72 27.69 -10.41
CA GLU A 431 -19.72 28.59 -9.83
C GLU A 431 -18.31 27.96 -9.82
N ARG A 432 -18.20 26.69 -9.44
CA ARG A 432 -16.91 25.96 -9.46
C ARG A 432 -16.35 25.85 -10.87
N MET A 433 -17.21 25.48 -11.83
CA MET A 433 -16.82 25.39 -13.24
C MET A 433 -16.35 26.74 -13.77
N GLN A 434 -17.09 27.82 -13.49
CA GLN A 434 -16.72 29.17 -13.92
C GLN A 434 -15.39 29.60 -13.32
N THR A 435 -15.24 29.43 -11.99
CA THR A 435 -14.00 29.77 -11.27
C THR A 435 -12.79 29.02 -11.84
N LEU A 436 -12.97 27.77 -12.26
CA LEU A 436 -11.93 26.98 -12.90
C LEU A 436 -11.63 27.50 -14.31
N MET A 437 -12.66 27.74 -15.14
CA MET A 437 -12.51 28.24 -16.51
C MET A 437 -11.79 29.59 -16.56
N ASP A 438 -12.03 30.46 -15.61
CA ASP A 438 -11.37 31.78 -15.53
C ASP A 438 -9.86 31.70 -15.24
N ARG A 439 -9.37 30.54 -14.75
CA ARG A 439 -7.98 30.34 -14.30
C ARG A 439 -7.18 29.35 -15.12
N ILE A 440 -7.82 28.66 -16.06
CA ILE A 440 -7.13 27.71 -16.95
C ILE A 440 -6.84 28.33 -18.32
N PRO A 441 -5.87 27.75 -19.07
CA PRO A 441 -5.65 28.17 -20.46
C PRO A 441 -6.90 28.01 -21.32
N ARG A 442 -7.23 29.03 -22.14
CA ARG A 442 -8.43 29.06 -23.01
C ARG A 442 -8.57 27.86 -23.97
N LYS A 443 -7.47 27.17 -24.26
CA LYS A 443 -7.46 25.97 -25.11
C LYS A 443 -8.00 24.71 -24.44
N LYS A 444 -8.26 24.73 -23.14
CA LYS A 444 -8.75 23.56 -22.39
C LYS A 444 -10.27 23.58 -22.28
N SER A 445 -10.89 22.44 -22.54
CA SER A 445 -12.31 22.19 -22.25
C SER A 445 -12.49 21.61 -20.86
N VAL A 446 -13.48 22.08 -20.11
CA VAL A 446 -13.82 21.55 -18.78
C VAL A 446 -14.99 20.58 -18.91
N HIS A 447 -14.81 19.36 -18.45
CA HIS A 447 -15.85 18.34 -18.35
C HIS A 447 -16.23 18.09 -16.89
N LEU A 448 -17.47 18.40 -16.53
CA LEU A 448 -18.00 18.04 -15.23
C LEU A 448 -18.20 16.52 -15.15
N THR A 449 -17.53 15.89 -14.21
CA THR A 449 -17.56 14.45 -13.98
C THR A 449 -18.11 14.19 -12.57
N MET A 450 -19.22 13.47 -12.47
CA MET A 450 -19.77 13.07 -11.18
C MET A 450 -19.31 11.64 -10.84
N ILE A 451 -18.68 11.48 -9.68
CA ILE A 451 -18.30 10.17 -9.14
C ILE A 451 -19.22 9.91 -7.94
N ALA A 452 -20.24 9.09 -8.12
CA ALA A 452 -21.25 8.86 -7.10
C ALA A 452 -21.50 7.36 -6.88
N SER A 453 -21.57 6.93 -5.63
CA SER A 453 -21.69 5.50 -5.27
C SER A 453 -22.80 4.78 -6.03
N TYR A 454 -23.97 5.37 -6.13
CA TYR A 454 -25.12 4.81 -6.89
C TYR A 454 -25.50 5.64 -8.12
N GLY A 455 -24.56 6.46 -8.63
CA GLY A 455 -24.79 7.32 -9.77
C GLY A 455 -25.74 8.48 -9.47
N LEU A 456 -26.28 9.09 -10.53
CA LEU A 456 -27.14 10.25 -10.47
C LEU A 456 -28.61 9.88 -10.72
N ARG A 457 -29.49 10.48 -9.97
CA ARG A 457 -30.90 10.55 -10.34
C ARG A 457 -31.08 11.66 -11.38
N ARG A 458 -31.52 11.30 -12.59
CA ARG A 458 -31.76 12.24 -13.69
C ARG A 458 -32.86 13.22 -13.37
N ASN A 459 -32.60 14.50 -13.57
CA ASN A 459 -33.53 15.61 -13.42
C ASN A 459 -33.10 16.80 -14.31
N GLU A 460 -33.80 17.93 -14.24
CA GLU A 460 -33.52 19.15 -15.02
C GLU A 460 -32.09 19.72 -14.78
N TYR A 461 -31.45 19.46 -13.64
CA TYR A 461 -30.13 19.98 -13.28
C TYR A 461 -28.99 19.03 -13.66
N SER A 462 -29.27 17.76 -13.94
CA SER A 462 -28.24 16.76 -14.26
C SER A 462 -27.68 16.87 -15.67
N GLY A 463 -28.27 17.69 -16.56
CA GLY A 463 -27.89 17.82 -17.95
C GLY A 463 -26.50 18.43 -18.19
N GLN A 464 -25.92 19.14 -17.21
CA GLN A 464 -24.57 19.69 -17.29
C GLN A 464 -23.45 18.67 -17.02
N VAL A 465 -23.79 17.49 -16.52
CA VAL A 465 -22.80 16.43 -16.22
C VAL A 465 -22.43 15.69 -17.51
N GLN A 466 -21.17 15.80 -17.95
CA GLN A 466 -20.68 15.13 -19.15
C GLN A 466 -20.31 13.67 -18.89
N ASN A 467 -19.80 13.37 -17.69
CA ASN A 467 -19.33 12.02 -17.36
C ASN A 467 -19.87 11.59 -16.00
N GLU A 468 -20.16 10.30 -15.88
CA GLU A 468 -20.62 9.67 -14.65
C GLU A 468 -19.80 8.42 -14.39
N VAL A 469 -19.30 8.30 -13.15
CA VAL A 469 -18.59 7.13 -12.63
C VAL A 469 -19.34 6.65 -11.39
N THR A 470 -19.63 5.37 -11.34
CA THR A 470 -20.33 4.75 -10.23
C THR A 470 -19.39 3.92 -9.36
N LEU A 471 -19.86 3.47 -8.22
CA LEU A 471 -19.12 2.55 -7.38
C LEU A 471 -18.76 1.25 -8.13
N ASP A 472 -19.68 0.74 -8.95
CA ASP A 472 -19.43 -0.47 -9.74
C ASP A 472 -18.25 -0.33 -10.70
N ASP A 473 -18.03 0.85 -11.25
CA ASP A 473 -16.90 1.14 -12.13
C ASP A 473 -15.55 1.05 -11.38
N LEU A 474 -15.54 1.34 -10.06
CA LEU A 474 -14.33 1.23 -9.23
C LEU A 474 -13.94 -0.23 -8.91
N PHE A 475 -14.88 -1.18 -9.09
CA PHE A 475 -14.63 -2.61 -8.97
C PHE A 475 -14.14 -3.24 -10.28
N ALA A 476 -13.90 -2.46 -11.32
CA ALA A 476 -13.33 -2.98 -12.55
C ALA A 476 -11.94 -3.58 -12.30
N VAL A 477 -11.71 -4.79 -12.82
CA VAL A 477 -10.39 -5.43 -12.79
C VAL A 477 -9.53 -4.75 -13.85
N GLY A 478 -8.40 -4.16 -13.44
CA GLY A 478 -7.45 -3.55 -14.36
C GLY A 478 -6.87 -4.59 -15.33
N LEU A 479 -6.65 -4.18 -16.57
CA LEU A 479 -5.98 -4.95 -17.63
C LEU A 479 -4.52 -5.26 -17.27
#